data_a3566e0b1700f6b7d248c4f515f53f03
#
_entry.id   a3566e0b1700f6b7d248c4f515f53f03
#
_cell.length_a   1.000
_cell.length_b   1.000
_cell.length_c   1.000
_cell.angle_alpha   90.00
_cell.angle_beta   90.00
_cell.angle_gamma   90.00
#
_symmetry.space_group_name_H-M   'P 1'
#
loop_
_entity.id
_entity.type
_entity.pdbx_description
1 polymer ?
#
loop_
_entity_poly.entity_id
_entity_poly.type
_entity_poly.pdbx_seq_one_letter_code
_entity_poly.pdbx_strand_id
1 'polypeptide(L)'
;PQLLRDVYRTAWELPMRALIDMAAERGAFIDQSASLNLFMESPNIGAMSSMYMYAWKQGIKTTYYLRSRPATRIAKTTVSSASPAAAIACSLENPESCEACQ
;
A
#
# COMPACT_ATOMS: atom_id res chain seq x y z
N PRO A 1 7.26 -3.04 25.42
CA PRO A 1 8.45 -3.85 25.50
C PRO A 1 8.86 -4.36 24.13
N GLN A 2 10.17 -4.39 23.82
CA GLN A 2 10.71 -4.76 22.51
C GLN A 2 10.29 -6.19 22.10
N LEU A 3 10.27 -7.11 23.04
CA LEU A 3 9.82 -8.50 22.83
C LEU A 3 8.41 -8.59 22.21
N LEU A 4 7.48 -7.74 22.61
CA LEU A 4 6.14 -7.73 22.02
C LEU A 4 6.17 -7.20 20.58
N ARG A 5 6.98 -6.19 20.28
CA ARG A 5 7.13 -5.68 18.90
C ARG A 5 7.74 -6.72 17.96
N ASP A 6 8.67 -7.52 18.47
CA ASP A 6 9.33 -8.55 17.68
C ASP A 6 8.38 -9.71 17.32
N VAL A 7 7.39 -9.98 18.18
CA VAL A 7 6.36 -11.00 17.94
C VAL A 7 5.23 -10.46 17.05
N TYR A 8 4.76 -9.22 17.30
CA TYR A 8 3.62 -8.62 16.60
C TYR A 8 4.08 -7.67 15.48
N ARG A 9 4.86 -8.18 14.53
CA ARG A 9 5.26 -7.42 13.35
C ARG A 9 4.13 -7.31 12.33
N THR A 10 4.04 -6.17 11.68
CA THR A 10 3.13 -5.99 10.55
C THR A 10 3.69 -6.63 9.28
N ALA A 11 2.84 -6.86 8.28
CA ALA A 11 3.28 -7.41 6.99
C ALA A 11 4.33 -6.53 6.28
N TRP A 12 4.39 -5.23 6.58
CA TRP A 12 5.39 -4.31 6.04
C TRP A 12 6.78 -4.47 6.65
N GLU A 13 6.87 -5.02 7.84
CA GLU A 13 8.11 -5.24 8.59
C GLU A 13 8.68 -6.64 8.38
N LEU A 14 7.88 -7.53 7.78
CA LEU A 14 8.31 -8.89 7.48
C LEU A 14 9.00 -8.95 6.12
N PRO A 15 10.06 -9.76 5.98
CA PRO A 15 10.63 -10.02 4.66
C PRO A 15 9.63 -10.80 3.80
N MET A 16 9.39 -10.33 2.58
CA MET A 16 8.44 -10.99 1.66
C MET A 16 8.81 -12.44 1.36
N ARG A 17 10.09 -12.77 1.44
CA ARG A 17 10.56 -14.14 1.33
C ARG A 17 9.87 -15.07 2.31
N ALA A 18 9.72 -14.67 3.57
CA ALA A 18 9.05 -15.50 4.59
C ALA A 18 7.59 -15.77 4.25
N LEU A 19 6.87 -14.79 3.68
CA LEU A 19 5.49 -15.00 3.25
C LEU A 19 5.41 -15.96 2.05
N ILE A 20 6.36 -15.85 1.12
CA ILE A 20 6.44 -16.74 -0.04
C ILE A 20 6.76 -18.16 0.39
N ASP A 21 7.74 -18.34 1.28
CA ASP A 21 8.11 -19.67 1.80
C ASP A 21 6.93 -20.33 2.53
N MET A 22 6.25 -19.60 3.41
CA MET A 22 5.02 -20.08 4.07
C MET A 22 3.93 -20.49 3.08
N ALA A 23 3.74 -19.73 2.00
CA ALA A 23 2.75 -20.04 0.99
C ALA A 23 3.14 -21.27 0.16
N ALA A 24 4.43 -21.43 -0.15
CA ALA A 24 4.95 -22.60 -0.86
C ALA A 24 4.80 -23.89 -0.04
N GLU A 25 5.20 -23.85 1.23
CA GLU A 25 5.05 -24.99 2.15
C GLU A 25 3.58 -25.41 2.31
N ARG A 26 2.70 -24.44 2.50
CA ARG A 26 1.25 -24.67 2.61
C ARG A 26 0.65 -25.25 1.32
N GLY A 27 1.19 -24.85 0.17
CA GLY A 27 0.73 -25.27 -1.15
C GLY A 27 0.77 -26.78 -1.37
N ALA A 28 1.64 -27.52 -0.68
CA ALA A 28 1.73 -28.98 -0.75
C ALA A 28 0.51 -29.70 -0.11
N PHE A 29 -0.24 -29.02 0.74
CA PHE A 29 -1.33 -29.59 1.53
C PHE A 29 -2.72 -29.10 1.11
N ILE A 30 -2.80 -28.28 0.07
CA ILE A 30 -4.05 -27.75 -0.46
C ILE A 30 -4.16 -28.09 -1.94
N ASP A 31 -5.36 -28.43 -2.37
CA ASP A 31 -5.67 -28.81 -3.75
C ASP A 31 -5.90 -27.61 -4.67
N GLN A 32 -6.19 -26.45 -4.12
CA GLN A 32 -6.47 -25.21 -4.84
C GLN A 32 -5.35 -24.17 -4.66
N SER A 33 -5.33 -23.20 -5.55
CA SER A 33 -4.46 -22.03 -5.39
C SER A 33 -4.92 -21.16 -4.23
N ALA A 34 -3.99 -20.74 -3.38
CA ALA A 34 -4.27 -19.78 -2.33
C ALA A 34 -3.86 -18.37 -2.77
N SER A 35 -4.73 -17.39 -2.56
CA SER A 35 -4.39 -15.99 -2.78
C SER A 35 -3.27 -15.54 -1.85
N LEU A 36 -2.23 -14.93 -2.41
CA LEU A 36 -1.09 -14.40 -1.67
C LEU A 36 -0.95 -12.91 -1.92
N ASN A 37 -1.07 -12.12 -0.88
CA ASN A 37 -0.78 -10.68 -0.94
C ASN A 37 0.69 -10.46 -0.64
N LEU A 38 1.35 -9.70 -1.50
CA LEU A 38 2.73 -9.28 -1.34
C LEU A 38 2.78 -7.80 -0.98
N PHE A 39 3.78 -7.40 -0.21
CA PHE A 39 3.91 -6.04 0.31
C PHE A 39 5.28 -5.49 -0.05
N MET A 40 5.33 -4.31 -0.62
CA MET A 40 6.56 -3.64 -1.00
C MET A 40 6.41 -2.13 -0.78
N GLU A 41 7.13 -1.58 0.19
CA GLU A 41 7.00 -0.17 0.55
C GLU A 41 7.38 0.75 -0.60
N SER A 42 8.50 0.48 -1.25
CA SER A 42 9.03 1.23 -2.40
C SER A 42 9.26 0.29 -3.58
N PRO A 43 8.24 0.06 -4.42
CA PRO A 43 8.36 -0.89 -5.52
C PRO A 43 9.34 -0.37 -6.59
N ASN A 44 10.23 -1.25 -7.03
CA ASN A 44 11.06 -1.04 -8.21
C ASN A 44 11.06 -2.32 -9.05
N ILE A 45 11.34 -2.18 -10.35
CA ILE A 45 11.23 -3.28 -11.32
C ILE A 45 12.16 -4.45 -10.94
N GLY A 46 13.40 -4.17 -10.50
CA GLY A 46 14.36 -5.21 -10.13
C GLY A 46 13.91 -6.02 -8.92
N ALA A 47 13.46 -5.36 -7.85
CA ALA A 47 12.97 -6.02 -6.65
C ALA A 47 11.69 -6.81 -6.92
N MET A 48 10.76 -6.24 -7.70
CA MET A 48 9.53 -6.93 -8.11
C MET A 48 9.84 -8.19 -8.93
N SER A 49 10.69 -8.07 -9.94
CA SER A 49 11.11 -9.21 -10.76
C SER A 49 11.75 -10.31 -9.93
N SER A 50 12.69 -9.97 -9.04
CA SER A 50 13.34 -10.93 -8.15
C SER A 50 12.35 -11.64 -7.22
N MET A 51 11.38 -10.91 -6.69
CA MET A 51 10.36 -11.45 -5.79
C MET A 51 9.43 -12.43 -6.53
N TYR A 52 8.93 -12.07 -7.70
CA TYR A 52 8.07 -12.95 -8.50
C TYR A 52 8.82 -14.16 -9.04
N MET A 53 10.07 -13.99 -9.46
CA MET A 53 10.92 -15.12 -9.88
C MET A 53 11.20 -16.08 -8.73
N TYR A 54 11.37 -15.55 -7.52
CA TYR A 54 11.51 -16.37 -6.33
C TYR A 54 10.24 -17.16 -6.05
N ALA A 55 9.08 -16.52 -6.06
CA ALA A 55 7.78 -17.16 -5.87
C ALA A 55 7.53 -18.28 -6.89
N TRP A 56 7.85 -18.02 -8.17
CA TRP A 56 7.76 -19.02 -9.24
C TRP A 56 8.68 -20.22 -9.00
N LYS A 57 9.94 -19.99 -8.63
CA LYS A 57 10.90 -21.06 -8.31
C LYS A 57 10.47 -21.92 -7.12
N GLN A 58 9.75 -21.34 -6.16
CA GLN A 58 9.18 -22.05 -5.03
C GLN A 58 7.90 -22.84 -5.40
N GLY A 59 7.46 -22.81 -6.65
CA GLY A 59 6.29 -23.53 -7.12
C GLY A 59 4.94 -22.89 -6.77
N ILE A 60 4.92 -21.62 -6.43
CA ILE A 60 3.66 -20.91 -6.18
C ILE A 60 2.90 -20.74 -7.48
N LYS A 61 1.65 -21.22 -7.51
CA LYS A 61 0.79 -21.19 -8.69
C LYS A 61 0.24 -19.80 -9.01
N THR A 62 -0.02 -18.99 -8.00
CA THR A 62 -0.59 -17.66 -8.15
C THR A 62 -0.23 -16.75 -6.98
N THR A 63 -0.16 -15.47 -7.28
CA THR A 63 -0.21 -14.36 -6.32
C THR A 63 -1.50 -13.60 -6.54
N TYR A 64 -1.82 -12.62 -5.69
CA TYR A 64 -3.05 -11.85 -5.85
C TYR A 64 -2.74 -10.35 -5.92
N TYR A 65 -2.57 -9.67 -4.78
CA TYR A 65 -2.24 -8.25 -4.78
C TYR A 65 -0.78 -8.00 -4.46
N LEU A 66 -0.19 -7.05 -5.18
CA LEU A 66 1.01 -6.34 -4.73
C LEU A 66 0.54 -5.04 -4.07
N ARG A 67 0.77 -4.90 -2.78
CA ARG A 67 0.45 -3.71 -2.01
C ARG A 67 1.69 -2.85 -1.84
N SER A 68 1.58 -1.59 -2.24
CA SER A 68 2.64 -0.59 -2.06
C SER A 68 2.15 0.58 -1.22
N ARG A 69 3.07 1.29 -0.59
CA ARG A 69 2.76 2.58 0.01
C ARG A 69 2.87 3.65 -1.07
N PRO A 70 1.99 4.66 -1.08
CA PRO A 70 2.12 5.77 -2.02
C PRO A 70 3.43 6.51 -1.79
N ALA A 71 4.11 6.87 -2.87
CA ALA A 71 5.38 7.60 -2.85
C ALA A 71 5.25 9.01 -2.27
N THR A 72 4.07 9.61 -2.39
CA THR A 72 3.75 10.92 -1.82
C THR A 72 2.80 10.75 -0.63
N ARG A 73 3.18 11.26 0.53
CA ARG A 73 2.19 11.59 1.54
C ARG A 73 1.32 12.67 0.91
N ILE A 74 0.04 12.38 0.72
CA ILE A 74 -0.95 13.43 0.49
C ILE A 74 -0.82 14.34 1.71
N ALA A 75 -0.23 15.51 1.53
CA ALA A 75 -0.32 16.55 2.53
C ALA A 75 -1.81 16.70 2.78
N LYS A 76 -2.26 16.36 3.99
CA LYS A 76 -3.60 16.73 4.40
C LYS A 76 -3.58 18.27 4.34
N THR A 77 -4.07 18.82 3.28
CA THR A 77 -4.42 20.22 3.22
C THR A 77 -5.50 20.34 4.28
N THR A 78 -5.09 20.68 5.49
CA THR A 78 -6.00 21.29 6.44
C THR A 78 -6.44 22.52 5.69
N VAL A 79 -7.65 22.47 5.13
CA VAL A 79 -8.30 23.67 4.65
C VAL A 79 -8.24 24.57 5.86
N SER A 80 -7.34 25.57 5.82
CA SER A 80 -7.41 26.64 6.79
C SER A 80 -8.83 27.13 6.62
N SER A 81 -9.64 27.05 7.65
CA SER A 81 -11.02 27.49 7.63
C SER A 81 -10.97 28.99 7.27
N ALA A 82 -11.02 29.27 5.96
CA ALA A 82 -11.35 30.59 5.50
C ALA A 82 -12.65 30.92 6.21
N SER A 83 -12.67 32.04 6.95
CA SER A 83 -13.87 32.41 7.68
C SER A 83 -15.02 32.42 6.69
N PRO A 84 -16.24 31.98 7.07
CA PRO A 84 -17.37 31.95 6.14
C PRO A 84 -17.59 33.27 5.41
N ALA A 85 -17.21 34.38 6.02
CA ALA A 85 -17.22 35.72 5.42
C ALA A 85 -16.24 35.87 4.23
N ALA A 86 -15.04 35.28 4.29
CA ALA A 86 -14.08 35.33 3.21
C ALA A 86 -14.48 34.46 2.01
N ALA A 87 -15.13 33.32 2.27
CA ALA A 87 -15.65 32.45 1.22
C ALA A 87 -16.83 33.10 0.47
N ILE A 88 -17.70 33.79 1.19
CA ILE A 88 -18.84 34.54 0.61
C ILE A 88 -18.33 35.72 -0.22
N ALA A 89 -17.34 36.46 0.25
CA ALA A 89 -16.75 37.58 -0.50
C ALA A 89 -16.08 37.10 -1.80
N CYS A 90 -15.36 35.97 -1.78
CA CYS A 90 -14.73 35.38 -2.96
C CYS A 90 -15.77 34.95 -4.02
N SER A 91 -16.88 34.37 -3.61
CA SER A 91 -17.93 33.91 -4.52
C SER A 91 -18.74 35.06 -5.16
N LEU A 92 -18.83 36.21 -4.50
CA LEU A 92 -19.55 37.38 -5.00
C LEU A 92 -18.73 38.25 -5.96
N GLU A 93 -17.40 38.32 -5.75
CA GLU A 93 -16.53 39.17 -6.56
C GLU A 93 -15.96 38.48 -7.81
N ASN A 94 -15.81 37.13 -7.80
CA ASN A 94 -15.27 36.38 -8.93
C ASN A 94 -15.81 34.94 -8.98
N PRO A 95 -17.03 34.72 -9.47
CA PRO A 95 -17.66 33.40 -9.49
C PRO A 95 -16.97 32.40 -10.42
N GLU A 96 -16.23 32.85 -11.46
CA GLU A 96 -15.58 31.96 -12.43
C GLU A 96 -14.18 31.51 -12.04
N SER A 97 -13.55 32.12 -11.04
CA SER A 97 -12.19 31.81 -10.60
C SER A 97 -12.11 31.22 -9.19
N CYS A 98 -13.22 30.87 -8.58
CA CYS A 98 -13.26 30.32 -7.22
C CYS A 98 -12.92 28.83 -7.24
N GLU A 99 -11.68 28.47 -6.90
CA GLU A 99 -11.20 27.07 -6.79
C GLU A 99 -11.97 26.23 -5.73
N ALA A 100 -12.78 26.86 -4.89
CA ALA A 100 -13.57 26.16 -3.88
C ALA A 100 -14.84 25.48 -4.45
N CYS A 101 -15.16 25.73 -5.74
CA CYS A 101 -16.35 25.18 -6.42
C CYS A 101 -16.02 24.20 -7.54
N GLN A 102 -14.75 23.75 -7.66
CA GLN A 102 -14.36 22.69 -8.58
C GLN A 102 -14.22 21.32 -7.90
#